data_a0bc839222ff95321bb5fb76f4267235
#
_entry.id   a0bc839222ff95321bb5fb76f4267235
#
_cell.length_a   1.000
_cell.length_b   1.000
_cell.length_c   1.000
_cell.angle_alpha   90.00
_cell.angle_beta   90.00
_cell.angle_gamma   90.00
#
_symmetry.space_group_name_H-M   'P 1'
#
loop_
_entity.id
_entity.type
_entity.pdbx_description
1 polymer ?
#
loop_
_entity_poly.entity_id
_entity_poly.type
_entity_poly.pdbx_seq_one_letter_code
_entity_poly.pdbx_strand_id
1 'polypeptide(L)'
;LQLHDGEVLGVLGPNGAGKSTLLAALSGDLAAAQGEVSLDLRPLADWHGPERARRLAVLPQSSSLDFAFSVEQVVGLGRLPHSSGQHEDQRIVTAALQAADAQHLSGRNYLALSGGERQRVHLARVLAQVWPGGAGQILLLDEPTSMLDPLHQHTILQAVRDFAQRGA
;
A
#
# COMPACT_ATOMS: atom_id res chain seq x y z
N LEU A 1 -2.47 -0.56 20.83
CA LEU A 1 -2.63 0.33 19.69
C LEU A 1 -4.02 0.15 19.11
N GLN A 2 -4.73 1.25 18.81
CA GLN A 2 -6.02 1.24 18.15
C GLN A 2 -6.00 2.30 17.06
N LEU A 3 -6.58 2.01 15.91
CA LEU A 3 -6.69 2.90 14.76
C LEU A 3 -8.16 2.89 14.32
N HIS A 4 -8.69 4.06 13.98
CA HIS A 4 -10.07 4.25 13.55
C HIS A 4 -10.13 4.68 12.08
N ASP A 5 -11.28 4.46 11.44
CA ASP A 5 -11.53 4.90 10.07
C ASP A 5 -11.23 6.39 9.90
N GLY A 6 -10.54 6.74 8.83
CA GLY A 6 -10.13 8.12 8.53
C GLY A 6 -8.89 8.60 9.30
N GLU A 7 -8.27 7.78 10.11
CA GLU A 7 -7.13 8.14 10.95
C GLU A 7 -5.79 7.82 10.25
N VAL A 8 -4.82 8.72 10.39
CA VAL A 8 -3.44 8.51 9.97
C VAL A 8 -2.54 8.48 11.18
N LEU A 9 -1.92 7.33 11.45
CA LEU A 9 -1.00 7.15 12.57
C LEU A 9 0.46 7.10 12.10
N GLY A 10 1.28 8.03 12.57
CA GLY A 10 2.72 8.05 12.33
C GLY A 10 3.49 7.31 13.44
N VAL A 11 4.26 6.27 13.06
CA VAL A 11 5.17 5.57 13.97
C VAL A 11 6.57 6.11 13.78
N LEU A 12 7.08 6.85 14.78
CA LEU A 12 8.38 7.50 14.74
C LEU A 12 9.36 6.84 15.70
N GLY A 13 10.63 6.84 15.33
CA GLY A 13 11.71 6.30 16.15
C GLY A 13 13.01 6.12 15.36
N PRO A 14 14.16 5.95 16.04
CA PRO A 14 15.44 5.71 15.38
C PRO A 14 15.46 4.39 14.62
N ASN A 15 16.50 4.21 13.77
CA ASN A 15 16.71 2.92 13.12
C ASN A 15 16.94 1.82 14.17
N GLY A 16 16.37 0.63 13.94
CA GLY A 16 16.42 -0.48 14.90
C GLY A 16 15.41 -0.41 16.05
N ALA A 17 14.55 0.63 16.15
CA ALA A 17 13.54 0.74 17.21
C ALA A 17 12.37 -0.26 17.06
N GLY A 18 12.35 -1.10 16.02
CA GLY A 18 11.29 -2.10 15.82
C GLY A 18 10.10 -1.64 15.00
N LYS A 19 10.17 -0.50 14.29
CA LYS A 19 9.08 0.01 13.45
C LYS A 19 8.61 -1.00 12.40
N SER A 20 9.52 -1.55 11.60
CA SER A 20 9.19 -2.56 10.58
C SER A 20 8.72 -3.88 11.21
N THR A 21 9.23 -4.24 12.39
CA THR A 21 8.77 -5.41 13.16
C THR A 21 7.31 -5.22 13.62
N LEU A 22 6.96 -4.01 14.07
CA LEU A 22 5.58 -3.67 14.42
C LEU A 22 4.68 -3.77 13.19
N LEU A 23 5.09 -3.21 12.05
CA LEU A 23 4.32 -3.29 10.81
C LEU A 23 4.16 -4.75 10.33
N ALA A 24 5.21 -5.58 10.43
CA ALA A 24 5.14 -6.99 10.11
C ALA A 24 4.19 -7.78 11.04
N ALA A 25 4.11 -7.39 12.32
CA ALA A 25 3.13 -7.97 13.23
C ALA A 25 1.69 -7.51 12.88
N LEU A 26 1.50 -6.22 12.55
CA LEU A 26 0.20 -5.68 12.16
C LEU A 26 -0.29 -6.22 10.81
N SER A 27 0.61 -6.58 9.89
CA SER A 27 0.26 -7.23 8.62
C SER A 27 -0.02 -8.73 8.76
N GLY A 28 0.39 -9.32 9.88
CA GLY A 28 0.32 -10.77 10.10
C GLY A 28 1.46 -11.57 9.45
N ASP A 29 2.50 -10.90 8.95
CA ASP A 29 3.72 -11.54 8.43
C ASP A 29 4.61 -12.06 9.55
N LEU A 30 4.46 -11.48 10.74
CA LEU A 30 5.12 -11.91 11.99
C LEU A 30 4.07 -12.16 13.07
N ALA A 31 4.14 -13.31 13.72
CA ALA A 31 3.27 -13.59 14.86
C ALA A 31 3.61 -12.67 16.04
N ALA A 32 2.61 -12.06 16.66
CA ALA A 32 2.80 -11.27 17.87
C ALA A 32 3.26 -12.18 19.03
N ALA A 33 4.34 -11.78 19.73
CA ALA A 33 4.84 -12.53 20.89
C ALA A 33 3.86 -12.48 22.06
N GLN A 34 3.09 -11.39 22.18
CA GLN A 34 2.04 -11.19 23.17
C GLN A 34 0.94 -10.33 22.59
N GLY A 35 -0.30 -10.54 23.04
CA GLY A 35 -1.47 -9.81 22.55
C GLY A 35 -1.99 -10.39 21.24
N GLU A 36 -2.87 -9.63 20.61
CA GLU A 36 -3.58 -10.04 19.40
C GLU A 36 -3.71 -8.83 18.45
N VAL A 37 -3.66 -9.11 17.16
CA VAL A 37 -4.00 -8.15 16.11
C VAL A 37 -5.39 -8.50 15.59
N SER A 38 -6.30 -7.54 15.62
CA SER A 38 -7.66 -7.69 15.09
C SER A 38 -7.98 -6.58 14.08
N LEU A 39 -8.79 -6.92 13.09
CA LEU A 39 -9.36 -6.02 12.10
C LEU A 39 -10.87 -6.16 12.17
N ASP A 40 -11.58 -5.04 12.37
CA ASP A 40 -13.04 -5.04 12.60
C ASP A 40 -13.47 -6.00 13.73
N LEU A 41 -12.75 -5.98 14.86
CA LEU A 41 -12.99 -6.84 16.02
C LEU A 41 -12.84 -8.36 15.76
N ARG A 42 -12.37 -8.74 14.58
CA ARG A 42 -12.07 -10.13 14.21
C ARG A 42 -10.56 -10.35 14.20
N PRO A 43 -10.03 -11.41 14.88
CA PRO A 43 -8.61 -11.73 14.84
C PRO A 43 -8.07 -11.79 13.42
N LEU A 44 -6.90 -11.18 13.17
CA LEU A 44 -6.32 -11.13 11.82
C LEU A 44 -6.04 -12.54 11.27
N ALA A 45 -5.74 -13.49 12.15
CA ALA A 45 -5.51 -14.90 11.81
C ALA A 45 -6.75 -15.59 11.23
N ASP A 46 -7.95 -15.11 11.54
CA ASP A 46 -9.20 -15.70 11.08
C ASP A 46 -9.63 -15.20 9.68
N TRP A 47 -8.92 -14.22 9.14
CA TRP A 47 -9.19 -13.70 7.80
C TRP A 47 -8.58 -14.59 6.71
N HIS A 48 -9.37 -14.98 5.72
CA HIS A 48 -8.85 -15.68 4.55
C HIS A 48 -8.00 -14.75 3.67
N GLY A 49 -6.99 -15.30 3.00
CA GLY A 49 -6.01 -14.52 2.24
C GLY A 49 -6.60 -13.45 1.31
N PRO A 50 -7.49 -13.79 0.36
CA PRO A 50 -8.08 -12.78 -0.54
C PRO A 50 -8.99 -11.78 0.17
N GLU A 51 -9.73 -12.20 1.21
CA GLU A 51 -10.57 -11.32 2.01
C GLU A 51 -9.74 -10.30 2.78
N ARG A 52 -8.68 -10.77 3.47
CA ARG A 52 -7.72 -9.91 4.15
C ARG A 52 -7.04 -8.94 3.18
N ALA A 53 -6.60 -9.43 2.03
CA ALA A 53 -5.91 -8.60 1.05
C ALA A 53 -6.78 -7.48 0.46
N ARG A 54 -8.10 -7.62 0.46
CA ARG A 54 -9.01 -6.52 0.08
C ARG A 54 -9.18 -5.46 1.17
N ARG A 55 -8.78 -5.76 2.40
CA ARG A 55 -8.90 -4.86 3.56
C ARG A 55 -7.56 -4.26 3.98
N LEU A 56 -6.48 -5.00 3.85
CA LEU A 56 -5.16 -4.64 4.35
C LEU A 56 -4.13 -4.71 3.22
N ALA A 57 -3.56 -3.56 2.87
CA ALA A 57 -2.47 -3.45 1.92
C ALA A 57 -1.19 -2.99 2.63
N VAL A 58 -0.05 -3.54 2.20
CA VAL A 58 1.26 -3.27 2.79
C VAL A 58 2.23 -2.78 1.73
N LEU A 59 2.84 -1.62 1.97
CA LEU A 59 4.01 -1.15 1.24
C LEU A 59 5.23 -1.37 2.13
N PRO A 60 6.05 -2.40 1.87
CA PRO A 60 7.28 -2.62 2.63
C PRO A 60 8.35 -1.59 2.25
N GLN A 61 9.36 -1.43 3.11
CA GLN A 61 10.49 -0.52 2.90
C GLN A 61 11.23 -0.76 1.58
N SER A 62 11.36 -2.02 1.16
CA SER A 62 11.94 -2.40 -0.12
C SER A 62 11.04 -3.37 -0.86
N SER A 63 10.81 -3.10 -2.13
CA SER A 63 10.13 -4.00 -3.06
C SER A 63 10.93 -4.03 -4.35
N SER A 64 11.38 -5.20 -4.77
CA SER A 64 12.00 -5.40 -6.07
C SER A 64 11.22 -6.42 -6.88
N LEU A 65 11.12 -6.15 -8.16
CA LEU A 65 10.61 -7.10 -9.14
C LEU A 65 11.70 -7.25 -10.20
N ASP A 66 12.08 -8.48 -10.49
CA ASP A 66 13.18 -8.79 -11.43
C ASP A 66 12.64 -9.18 -12.81
N PHE A 67 11.36 -8.91 -13.07
CA PHE A 67 10.70 -9.21 -14.33
C PHE A 67 10.40 -7.95 -15.13
N ALA A 68 10.46 -8.05 -16.46
CA ALA A 68 10.23 -6.96 -17.41
C ALA A 68 8.71 -6.67 -17.57
N PHE A 69 8.03 -6.33 -16.47
CA PHE A 69 6.64 -5.89 -16.50
C PHE A 69 6.51 -4.43 -16.93
N SER A 70 5.39 -4.09 -17.57
CA SER A 70 5.01 -2.68 -17.68
C SER A 70 4.56 -2.13 -16.33
N VAL A 71 4.58 -0.80 -16.19
CA VAL A 71 4.11 -0.11 -14.98
C VAL A 71 2.67 -0.51 -14.65
N GLU A 72 1.78 -0.59 -15.64
CA GLU A 72 0.39 -0.98 -15.45
C GLU A 72 0.26 -2.43 -14.97
N GLN A 73 1.11 -3.32 -15.49
CA GLN A 73 1.12 -4.71 -15.03
C GLN A 73 1.54 -4.81 -13.55
N VAL A 74 2.54 -4.03 -13.13
CA VAL A 74 2.94 -3.99 -11.71
C VAL A 74 1.81 -3.47 -10.83
N VAL A 75 1.16 -2.37 -11.21
CA VAL A 75 0.03 -1.83 -10.44
C VAL A 75 -1.16 -2.79 -10.47
N GLY A 76 -1.41 -3.45 -11.58
CA GLY A 76 -2.44 -4.47 -11.75
C GLY A 76 -2.30 -5.67 -10.80
N LEU A 77 -1.10 -5.99 -10.31
CA LEU A 77 -0.91 -7.01 -9.26
C LEU A 77 -1.72 -6.69 -8.00
N GLY A 78 -1.98 -5.42 -7.72
CA GLY A 78 -2.84 -5.01 -6.62
C GLY A 78 -4.31 -5.47 -6.79
N ARG A 79 -4.73 -5.80 -8.01
CA ARG A 79 -6.10 -6.24 -8.30
C ARG A 79 -6.31 -7.76 -8.15
N LEU A 80 -5.24 -8.54 -7.93
CA LEU A 80 -5.33 -10.00 -7.79
C LEU A 80 -6.35 -10.50 -6.75
N PRO A 81 -6.56 -9.82 -5.60
CA PRO A 81 -7.57 -10.26 -4.63
C PRO A 81 -9.03 -10.01 -5.07
N HIS A 82 -9.25 -9.31 -6.19
CA HIS A 82 -10.56 -8.85 -6.65
C HIS A 82 -11.05 -9.66 -7.85
N SER A 83 -12.37 -9.62 -8.06
CA SER A 83 -13.05 -10.25 -9.20
C SER A 83 -13.91 -9.21 -9.93
N SER A 84 -13.40 -7.98 -10.07
CA SER A 84 -14.13 -6.82 -10.62
C SER A 84 -14.21 -6.79 -12.15
N GLY A 85 -13.40 -7.62 -12.82
CA GLY A 85 -13.32 -7.69 -14.28
C GLY A 85 -12.31 -6.69 -14.87
N GLN A 86 -11.80 -7.01 -16.06
CA GLN A 86 -10.66 -6.33 -16.70
C GLN A 86 -10.89 -4.82 -16.89
N HIS A 87 -12.07 -4.41 -17.29
CA HIS A 87 -12.39 -2.99 -17.55
C HIS A 87 -12.33 -2.15 -16.26
N GLU A 88 -12.92 -2.66 -15.19
CA GLU A 88 -12.91 -1.98 -13.88
C GLU A 88 -11.50 -1.98 -13.29
N ASP A 89 -10.77 -3.08 -13.37
CA ASP A 89 -9.39 -3.16 -12.91
C ASP A 89 -8.49 -2.16 -13.65
N GLN A 90 -8.64 -2.00 -14.97
CA GLN A 90 -7.89 -1.02 -15.74
C GLN A 90 -8.22 0.42 -15.31
N ARG A 91 -9.50 0.71 -15.05
CA ARG A 91 -9.93 2.02 -14.53
C ARG A 91 -9.29 2.32 -13.18
N ILE A 92 -9.24 1.33 -12.28
CA ILE A 92 -8.63 1.46 -10.95
C ILE A 92 -7.11 1.62 -11.04
N VAL A 93 -6.44 0.84 -11.89
CA VAL A 93 -4.99 0.97 -12.14
C VAL A 93 -4.65 2.40 -12.59
N THR A 94 -5.40 2.95 -13.54
CA THR A 94 -5.20 4.32 -14.01
C THR A 94 -5.39 5.35 -12.88
N ALA A 95 -6.46 5.21 -12.09
CA ALA A 95 -6.74 6.11 -10.97
C ALA A 95 -5.68 6.02 -9.86
N ALA A 96 -5.20 4.82 -9.56
CA ALA A 96 -4.15 4.61 -8.57
C ALA A 96 -2.79 5.18 -9.03
N LEU A 97 -2.45 5.04 -10.32
CA LEU A 97 -1.27 5.68 -10.91
C LEU A 97 -1.35 7.20 -10.81
N GLN A 98 -2.52 7.78 -11.06
CA GLN A 98 -2.74 9.21 -10.94
C GLN A 98 -2.58 9.66 -9.47
N ALA A 99 -3.17 8.96 -8.51
CA ALA A 99 -3.09 9.27 -7.09
C ALA A 99 -1.65 9.21 -6.55
N ALA A 100 -0.82 8.30 -7.09
CA ALA A 100 0.60 8.15 -6.73
C ALA A 100 1.56 9.03 -7.56
N ASP A 101 1.05 9.97 -8.38
CA ASP A 101 1.85 10.80 -9.30
C ASP A 101 2.77 9.96 -10.21
N ALA A 102 2.26 8.84 -10.69
CA ALA A 102 3.00 7.88 -11.52
C ALA A 102 2.37 7.67 -12.92
N GLN A 103 1.31 8.41 -13.29
CA GLN A 103 0.61 8.23 -14.55
C GLN A 103 1.52 8.48 -15.76
N HIS A 104 2.46 9.43 -15.66
CA HIS A 104 3.44 9.72 -16.71
C HIS A 104 4.44 8.59 -16.99
N LEU A 105 4.47 7.57 -16.11
CA LEU A 105 5.29 6.36 -16.25
C LEU A 105 4.57 5.23 -16.99
N SER A 106 3.29 5.41 -17.31
CA SER A 106 2.50 4.41 -18.04
C SER A 106 3.19 3.96 -19.33
N GLY A 107 3.11 2.68 -19.65
CA GLY A 107 3.77 2.05 -20.81
C GLY A 107 5.26 1.81 -20.65
N ARG A 108 5.93 2.36 -19.61
CA ARG A 108 7.36 2.13 -19.39
C ARG A 108 7.62 0.76 -18.77
N ASN A 109 8.81 0.21 -19.08
CA ASN A 109 9.29 -0.99 -18.41
C ASN A 109 9.71 -0.66 -16.97
N TYR A 110 9.17 -1.39 -15.99
CA TYR A 110 9.47 -1.21 -14.57
C TYR A 110 10.98 -1.28 -14.26
N LEU A 111 11.74 -2.16 -14.94
CA LEU A 111 13.18 -2.29 -14.71
C LEU A 111 13.99 -1.04 -15.11
N ALA A 112 13.44 -0.22 -16.02
CA ALA A 112 14.07 1.02 -16.47
C ALA A 112 13.78 2.23 -15.58
N LEU A 113 13.00 2.06 -14.49
CA LEU A 113 12.62 3.13 -13.59
C LEU A 113 13.71 3.42 -12.55
N SER A 114 13.85 4.69 -12.15
CA SER A 114 14.63 5.11 -10.99
C SER A 114 14.03 4.59 -9.68
N GLY A 115 14.76 4.64 -8.57
CA GLY A 115 14.28 4.23 -7.25
C GLY A 115 13.01 4.96 -6.82
N GLY A 116 12.96 6.29 -6.98
CA GLY A 116 11.80 7.09 -6.64
C GLY A 116 10.58 6.80 -7.55
N GLU A 117 10.81 6.57 -8.86
CA GLU A 117 9.74 6.16 -9.77
C GLU A 117 9.17 4.79 -9.39
N ARG A 118 10.03 3.82 -9.04
CA ARG A 118 9.60 2.50 -8.54
C ARG A 118 8.79 2.62 -7.27
N GLN A 119 9.20 3.48 -6.33
CA GLN A 119 8.47 3.70 -5.08
C GLN A 119 7.05 4.21 -5.34
N ARG A 120 6.86 5.17 -6.26
CA ARG A 120 5.53 5.65 -6.65
C ARG A 120 4.69 4.56 -7.32
N VAL A 121 5.29 3.72 -8.17
CA VAL A 121 4.59 2.59 -8.80
C VAL A 121 4.15 1.57 -7.75
N HIS A 122 4.99 1.28 -6.74
CA HIS A 122 4.59 0.38 -5.64
C HIS A 122 3.51 0.99 -4.75
N LEU A 123 3.54 2.31 -4.51
CA LEU A 123 2.42 2.98 -3.84
C LEU A 123 1.13 2.84 -4.66
N ALA A 124 1.18 3.10 -5.98
CA ALA A 124 0.02 2.91 -6.85
C ALA A 124 -0.52 1.47 -6.78
N ARG A 125 0.36 0.46 -6.73
CA ARG A 125 -0.02 -0.96 -6.57
C ARG A 125 -0.81 -1.21 -5.28
N VAL A 126 -0.32 -0.70 -4.14
CA VAL A 126 -1.01 -0.92 -2.86
C VAL A 126 -2.29 -0.09 -2.75
N LEU A 127 -2.34 1.11 -3.34
CA LEU A 127 -3.58 1.88 -3.47
C LEU A 127 -4.61 1.15 -4.35
N ALA A 128 -4.20 0.58 -5.48
CA ALA A 128 -5.08 -0.21 -6.35
C ALA A 128 -5.67 -1.42 -5.63
N GLN A 129 -4.93 -2.01 -4.68
CA GLN A 129 -5.38 -3.16 -3.89
C GLN A 129 -6.57 -2.82 -2.99
N VAL A 130 -6.59 -1.64 -2.39
CA VAL A 130 -7.63 -1.17 -1.45
C VAL A 130 -8.43 0.02 -2.01
N TRP A 131 -8.50 0.14 -3.34
CA TRP A 131 -9.21 1.23 -4.01
C TRP A 131 -10.74 1.08 -3.90
N PRO A 132 -11.47 2.19 -3.74
CA PRO A 132 -11.02 3.61 -3.68
C PRO A 132 -10.62 4.10 -2.30
N GLY A 133 -10.54 3.28 -1.31
CA GLY A 133 -10.50 3.62 0.10
C GLY A 133 -11.92 3.64 0.71
N GLY A 134 -12.05 3.25 1.95
CA GLY A 134 -13.33 3.24 2.64
C GLY A 134 -13.25 2.54 3.99
N ALA A 135 -14.34 2.52 4.73
CA ALA A 135 -14.41 1.97 6.08
C ALA A 135 -13.85 0.54 6.17
N GLY A 136 -13.02 0.31 7.16
CA GLY A 136 -12.38 -0.97 7.43
C GLY A 136 -11.28 -1.34 6.44
N GLN A 137 -10.75 -0.40 5.64
CA GLN A 137 -9.55 -0.60 4.80
C GLN A 137 -8.34 0.03 5.47
N ILE A 138 -7.22 -0.67 5.47
CA ILE A 138 -5.99 -0.27 6.12
C ILE A 138 -4.83 -0.28 5.12
N LEU A 139 -4.01 0.77 5.18
CA LEU A 139 -2.77 0.90 4.43
C LEU A 139 -1.60 0.98 5.40
N LEU A 140 -0.73 -0.03 5.39
CA LEU A 140 0.51 -0.05 6.16
C LEU A 140 1.67 0.36 5.26
N LEU A 141 2.41 1.39 5.65
CA LEU A 141 3.51 1.95 4.85
C LEU A 141 4.79 1.97 5.69
N ASP A 142 5.81 1.26 5.22
CA ASP A 142 7.14 1.29 5.84
C ASP A 142 8.07 2.22 5.06
N GLU A 143 8.41 3.35 5.65
CA GLU A 143 9.26 4.39 5.07
C GLU A 143 8.87 4.79 3.62
N PRO A 144 7.61 5.15 3.35
CA PRO A 144 7.11 5.36 1.98
C PRO A 144 7.80 6.50 1.23
N THR A 145 8.58 7.34 1.92
CA THR A 145 9.21 8.54 1.38
C THR A 145 10.74 8.49 1.35
N SER A 146 11.36 7.38 1.80
CA SER A 146 12.82 7.30 2.02
C SER A 146 13.68 7.51 0.77
N MET A 147 13.15 7.22 -0.43
CA MET A 147 13.87 7.36 -1.71
C MET A 147 13.41 8.54 -2.56
N LEU A 148 12.65 9.46 -1.99
CA LEU A 148 12.02 10.56 -2.71
C LEU A 148 12.63 11.91 -2.32
N ASP A 149 12.69 12.83 -3.28
CA ASP A 149 12.95 14.23 -3.01
C ASP A 149 11.76 14.89 -2.27
N PRO A 150 11.95 16.09 -1.67
CA PRO A 150 10.94 16.73 -0.84
C PRO A 150 9.59 16.98 -1.55
N LEU A 151 9.60 17.24 -2.86
CA LEU A 151 8.38 17.48 -3.63
C LEU A 151 7.55 16.20 -3.72
N HIS A 152 8.18 15.09 -4.09
CA HIS A 152 7.51 13.80 -4.20
C HIS A 152 7.12 13.22 -2.83
N GLN A 153 7.90 13.52 -1.76
CA GLN A 153 7.49 13.15 -0.39
C GLN A 153 6.14 13.80 -0.03
N HIS A 154 5.97 15.09 -0.33
CA HIS A 154 4.71 15.78 -0.08
C HIS A 154 3.55 15.14 -0.85
N THR A 155 3.74 14.83 -2.12
CA THR A 155 2.72 14.17 -2.97
C THR A 155 2.29 12.81 -2.40
N ILE A 156 3.24 11.98 -1.95
CA ILE A 156 2.94 10.70 -1.31
C ILE A 156 2.11 10.89 -0.03
N LEU A 157 2.52 11.80 0.84
CA LEU A 157 1.81 12.05 2.09
C LEU A 157 0.40 12.63 1.84
N GLN A 158 0.24 13.43 0.79
CA GLN A 158 -1.08 13.91 0.38
C GLN A 158 -1.96 12.76 -0.11
N ALA A 159 -1.44 11.85 -0.94
CA ALA A 159 -2.18 10.67 -1.41
C ALA A 159 -2.64 9.77 -0.25
N VAL A 160 -1.79 9.58 0.77
CA VAL A 160 -2.14 8.83 1.99
C VAL A 160 -3.24 9.54 2.78
N ARG A 161 -3.15 10.86 2.94
CA ARG A 161 -4.17 11.66 3.61
C ARG A 161 -5.51 11.60 2.88
N ASP A 162 -5.49 11.76 1.54
CA ASP A 162 -6.69 11.68 0.72
C ASP A 162 -7.34 10.30 0.80
N PHE A 163 -6.54 9.23 0.90
CA PHE A 163 -7.01 7.88 1.11
C PHE A 163 -7.73 7.76 2.47
N ALA A 164 -7.12 8.22 3.55
CA ALA A 164 -7.73 8.22 4.88
C ALA A 164 -9.03 9.05 4.93
N GLN A 165 -9.07 10.24 4.29
CA GLN A 165 -10.28 11.08 4.24
C GLN A 165 -11.48 10.42 3.55
N ARG A 166 -11.28 9.36 2.78
CA ARG A 166 -12.35 8.55 2.20
C ARG A 166 -12.94 7.54 3.19
N GLY A 167 -12.44 7.53 4.43
CA GLY A 167 -12.89 6.68 5.51
C GLY A 167 -12.11 5.37 5.65
N ALA A 168 -10.89 5.32 5.13
CA ALA A 168 -9.98 4.18 5.29
C ALA A 168 -9.13 4.31 6.54
#